data_c625201d57373f9dbfe61d6f51b0a39b
#
_entry.id   c625201d57373f9dbfe61d6f51b0a39b
#
_cell.length_a   1.000
_cell.length_b   1.000
_cell.length_c   1.000
_cell.angle_alpha   90.00
_cell.angle_beta   90.00
_cell.angle_gamma   90.00
#
_symmetry.space_group_name_H-M   'P 1'
#
loop_
_entity.id
_entity.type
_entity.pdbx_description
1 polymer ?
#
loop_
_entity_poly.entity_id
_entity_poly.type
_entity_poly.pdbx_seq_one_letter_code
_entity_poly.pdbx_strand_id
1 'polypeptide(L)'
;MAASPSHKLGQLIGNLLEEVFSPRLQELASKSGLYLDVIGKKRKARKGKKITWEDAYGSSHDLDFVLELGGSEDAIGRPVAFIESAWRRYTKHSKNKAQEIQGAILPIAEKYYIECPFKGAILAGEFTTPSLEQLNACGFTVLYIQYSSIVNAFNCVGIDISFGEDTPEEKLLEKVTAIENLPKEVMDIVK
;
A
#
# COMPACT_ATOMS: atom_id res chain seq x y z
N MET A 1 6.85 -22.48 7.79
CA MET A 1 8.02 -21.81 8.40
C MET A 1 7.54 -20.47 8.96
N ALA A 2 7.92 -20.11 10.18
CA ALA A 2 7.62 -18.78 10.72
C ALA A 2 8.35 -17.72 9.87
N ALA A 3 7.70 -16.58 9.63
CA ALA A 3 8.32 -15.46 8.92
C ALA A 3 9.51 -14.92 9.74
N SER A 4 10.61 -14.53 9.09
CA SER A 4 11.73 -13.91 9.79
C SER A 4 11.31 -12.60 10.47
N PRO A 5 11.96 -12.18 11.58
CA PRO A 5 11.62 -10.93 12.25
C PRO A 5 11.65 -9.71 11.33
N SER A 6 12.59 -9.65 10.38
CA SER A 6 12.65 -8.57 9.39
C SER A 6 11.45 -8.57 8.44
N HIS A 7 11.02 -9.75 8.00
CA HIS A 7 9.82 -9.88 7.17
C HIS A 7 8.56 -9.46 7.93
N LYS A 8 8.46 -9.90 9.19
CA LYS A 8 7.33 -9.55 10.07
C LYS A 8 7.26 -8.05 10.36
N LEU A 9 8.41 -7.41 10.60
CA LEU A 9 8.48 -5.95 10.77
C LEU A 9 8.03 -5.22 9.49
N GLY A 10 8.47 -5.71 8.32
CA GLY A 10 8.02 -5.18 7.04
C GLY A 10 6.51 -5.31 6.82
N GLN A 11 5.91 -6.45 7.23
CA GLN A 11 4.47 -6.65 7.17
C GLN A 11 3.71 -5.68 8.09
N LEU A 12 4.20 -5.47 9.33
CA LEU A 12 3.58 -4.53 10.28
C LEU A 12 3.56 -3.11 9.72
N ILE A 13 4.66 -2.65 9.11
CA ILE A 13 4.72 -1.31 8.50
C ILE A 13 3.82 -1.25 7.26
N GLY A 14 3.80 -2.29 6.43
CA GLY A 14 2.89 -2.37 5.27
C GLY A 14 1.42 -2.28 5.68
N ASN A 15 1.01 -3.06 6.67
CA ASN A 15 -0.35 -3.03 7.22
C ASN A 15 -0.69 -1.65 7.80
N LEU A 16 0.26 -1.00 8.48
CA LEU A 16 0.08 0.34 9.02
C LEU A 16 -0.22 1.36 7.91
N LEU A 17 0.45 1.27 6.75
CA LEU A 17 0.13 2.14 5.60
C LEU A 17 -1.32 1.96 5.15
N GLU A 18 -1.78 0.71 5.00
CA GLU A 18 -3.17 0.44 4.62
C GLU A 18 -4.15 0.98 5.66
N GLU A 19 -3.86 0.82 6.96
CA GLU A 19 -4.69 1.35 8.05
C GLU A 19 -4.73 2.89 8.06
N VAL A 20 -3.63 3.56 7.74
CA VAL A 20 -3.54 5.04 7.66
C VAL A 20 -4.32 5.58 6.47
N PHE A 21 -4.17 4.94 5.30
CA PHE A 21 -4.73 5.48 4.06
C PHE A 21 -6.18 5.04 3.79
N SER A 22 -6.58 3.86 4.25
CA SER A 22 -7.94 3.35 4.04
C SER A 22 -9.04 4.31 4.53
N PRO A 23 -8.99 4.91 5.74
CA PRO A 23 -10.00 5.88 6.17
C PRO A 23 -10.00 7.16 5.33
N ARG A 24 -8.83 7.66 4.93
CA ARG A 24 -8.69 8.87 4.12
C ARG A 24 -9.25 8.68 2.71
N LEU A 25 -8.94 7.53 2.10
CA LEU A 25 -9.50 7.14 0.81
C LEU A 25 -11.01 6.90 0.89
N GLN A 26 -11.50 6.35 2.00
CA GLN A 26 -12.94 6.17 2.24
C GLN A 26 -13.67 7.50 2.35
N GLU A 27 -13.10 8.48 3.03
CA GLU A 27 -13.65 9.83 3.12
C GLU A 27 -13.72 10.49 1.73
N LEU A 28 -12.62 10.40 0.97
CA LEU A 28 -12.56 10.88 -0.41
C LEU A 28 -13.64 10.21 -1.29
N ALA A 29 -13.72 8.90 -1.25
CA ALA A 29 -14.70 8.12 -2.00
C ALA A 29 -16.14 8.58 -1.67
N SER A 30 -16.47 8.71 -0.38
CA SER A 30 -17.78 9.14 0.09
C SER A 30 -18.13 10.55 -0.40
N LYS A 31 -17.18 11.50 -0.33
CA LYS A 31 -17.37 12.88 -0.83
C LYS A 31 -17.55 12.94 -2.34
N SER A 32 -16.96 12.00 -3.07
CA SER A 32 -16.99 11.95 -4.54
C SER A 32 -18.08 11.05 -5.10
N GLY A 33 -18.92 10.44 -4.26
CA GLY A 33 -19.96 9.50 -4.69
C GLY A 33 -19.37 8.21 -5.30
N LEU A 34 -18.20 7.79 -4.84
CA LEU A 34 -17.50 6.59 -5.29
C LEU A 34 -17.56 5.50 -4.22
N TYR A 35 -17.41 4.26 -4.65
CA TYR A 35 -17.18 3.12 -3.76
C TYR A 35 -15.68 2.84 -3.67
N LEU A 36 -15.18 2.67 -2.45
CA LEU A 36 -13.80 2.22 -2.20
C LEU A 36 -13.78 0.72 -1.93
N ASP A 37 -13.12 -0.04 -2.80
CA ASP A 37 -12.75 -1.43 -2.55
C ASP A 37 -11.35 -1.48 -1.93
N VAL A 38 -11.17 -2.25 -0.85
CA VAL A 38 -9.93 -2.32 -0.07
C VAL A 38 -9.51 -3.77 0.11
N ILE A 39 -8.25 -4.09 -0.19
CA ILE A 39 -7.68 -5.41 0.03
C ILE A 39 -7.88 -5.87 1.48
N GLY A 40 -8.06 -7.17 1.69
CA GLY A 40 -8.25 -7.72 3.04
C GLY A 40 -9.69 -7.62 3.55
N LYS A 41 -10.54 -6.74 3.00
CA LYS A 41 -11.96 -6.64 3.33
C LYS A 41 -12.80 -7.60 2.50
N LYS A 42 -13.82 -8.21 3.12
CA LYS A 42 -14.81 -8.99 2.39
C LYS A 42 -15.80 -8.04 1.72
N ARG A 43 -16.21 -8.38 0.50
CA ARG A 43 -17.24 -7.69 -0.27
C ARG A 43 -18.11 -8.73 -0.95
N LYS A 44 -19.42 -8.61 -0.91
CA LYS A 44 -20.34 -9.62 -1.50
C LYS A 44 -20.15 -9.77 -3.01
N ALA A 45 -19.86 -8.65 -3.70
CA ALA A 45 -19.60 -8.66 -5.15
C ALA A 45 -18.31 -9.40 -5.55
N ARG A 46 -17.45 -9.80 -4.60
CA ARG A 46 -16.19 -10.51 -4.86
C ARG A 46 -16.08 -11.81 -4.09
N LYS A 47 -15.35 -12.77 -4.66
CA LYS A 47 -14.95 -13.99 -3.95
C LYS A 47 -13.71 -13.70 -3.09
N GLY A 48 -13.83 -13.86 -1.76
CA GLY A 48 -12.71 -13.71 -0.85
C GLY A 48 -12.42 -12.24 -0.49
N LYS A 49 -11.13 -11.94 -0.25
CA LYS A 49 -10.66 -10.65 0.24
C LYS A 49 -9.70 -9.93 -0.73
N LYS A 50 -9.45 -10.53 -1.89
CA LYS A 50 -8.58 -9.96 -2.92
C LYS A 50 -9.37 -9.04 -3.83
N ILE A 51 -8.74 -7.97 -4.27
CA ILE A 51 -9.28 -7.06 -5.28
C ILE A 51 -8.60 -7.42 -6.60
N THR A 52 -9.17 -8.39 -7.30
CA THR A 52 -8.60 -8.88 -8.55
C THR A 52 -9.26 -8.20 -9.75
N TRP A 53 -8.45 -7.60 -10.61
CA TRP A 53 -8.86 -7.00 -11.88
C TRP A 53 -8.10 -7.65 -13.03
N GLU A 54 -8.82 -7.88 -14.14
CA GLU A 54 -8.24 -8.43 -15.36
C GLU A 54 -7.75 -7.28 -16.26
N ASP A 55 -6.56 -7.41 -16.80
CA ASP A 55 -5.97 -6.46 -17.73
C ASP A 55 -6.44 -6.62 -19.19
N ALA A 56 -5.90 -5.80 -20.08
CA ALA A 56 -6.23 -5.81 -21.51
C ALA A 56 -5.80 -7.12 -22.23
N TYR A 57 -4.92 -7.92 -21.60
CA TYR A 57 -4.33 -9.13 -22.17
C TYR A 57 -4.88 -10.42 -21.54
N GLY A 58 -5.85 -10.29 -20.60
CA GLY A 58 -6.48 -11.41 -19.89
C GLY A 58 -5.72 -11.88 -18.66
N SER A 59 -4.67 -11.15 -18.23
CA SER A 59 -3.99 -11.45 -16.98
C SER A 59 -4.71 -10.81 -15.80
N SER A 60 -4.66 -11.46 -14.64
CA SER A 60 -5.30 -10.98 -13.41
C SER A 60 -4.27 -10.40 -12.46
N HIS A 61 -4.58 -9.24 -11.89
CA HIS A 61 -3.74 -8.54 -10.93
C HIS A 61 -4.53 -8.26 -9.65
N ASP A 62 -3.91 -8.51 -8.51
CA ASP A 62 -4.46 -8.14 -7.19
C ASP A 62 -3.97 -6.74 -6.85
N LEU A 63 -4.89 -5.87 -6.41
CA LEU A 63 -4.63 -4.46 -6.10
C LEU A 63 -4.97 -4.15 -4.64
N ASP A 64 -4.37 -3.10 -4.07
CA ASP A 64 -4.60 -2.71 -2.67
C ASP A 64 -5.86 -1.87 -2.51
N PHE A 65 -6.09 -0.89 -3.40
CA PHE A 65 -7.25 0.00 -3.36
C PHE A 65 -7.76 0.27 -4.77
N VAL A 66 -9.08 0.20 -4.94
CA VAL A 66 -9.76 0.60 -6.17
C VAL A 66 -10.96 1.49 -5.84
N LEU A 67 -11.05 2.65 -6.50
CA LEU A 67 -12.26 3.48 -6.44
C LEU A 67 -13.13 3.20 -7.66
N GLU A 68 -14.43 3.04 -7.43
CA GLU A 68 -15.39 2.64 -8.44
C GLU A 68 -16.57 3.61 -8.53
N LEU A 69 -16.92 4.01 -9.73
CA LEU A 69 -18.17 4.72 -10.00
C LEU A 69 -19.30 3.70 -10.16
N GLY A 70 -20.37 3.88 -9.38
CA GLY A 70 -21.52 2.95 -9.37
C GLY A 70 -21.22 1.59 -8.69
N GLY A 71 -20.07 1.46 -8.01
CA GLY A 71 -19.78 0.32 -7.15
C GLY A 71 -20.62 0.32 -5.88
N SER A 72 -20.81 -0.88 -5.30
CA SER A 72 -21.49 -1.07 -4.01
C SER A 72 -21.00 -2.36 -3.35
N GLU A 73 -21.52 -2.67 -2.18
CA GLU A 73 -21.27 -3.97 -1.52
C GLU A 73 -21.67 -5.16 -2.41
N ASP A 74 -22.73 -5.02 -3.20
CA ASP A 74 -23.35 -6.09 -3.98
C ASP A 74 -22.96 -6.07 -5.48
N ALA A 75 -22.36 -4.98 -5.98
CA ALA A 75 -22.02 -4.80 -7.40
C ALA A 75 -20.66 -4.15 -7.63
N ILE A 76 -19.90 -4.69 -8.58
CA ILE A 76 -18.66 -4.07 -9.07
C ILE A 76 -19.02 -2.90 -10.00
N GLY A 77 -18.47 -1.73 -9.74
CA GLY A 77 -18.64 -0.54 -10.55
C GLY A 77 -17.57 -0.39 -11.64
N ARG A 78 -17.54 0.78 -12.27
CA ARG A 78 -16.48 1.14 -13.23
C ARG A 78 -15.27 1.70 -12.46
N PRO A 79 -14.04 1.23 -12.71
CA PRO A 79 -12.88 1.70 -11.98
C PRO A 79 -12.51 3.11 -12.43
N VAL A 80 -12.35 4.01 -11.48
CA VAL A 80 -11.91 5.39 -11.71
C VAL A 80 -10.55 5.69 -11.06
N ALA A 81 -10.07 4.81 -10.19
CA ALA A 81 -8.72 4.89 -9.65
C ALA A 81 -8.19 3.52 -9.25
N PHE A 82 -6.91 3.28 -9.53
CA PHE A 82 -6.13 2.15 -9.07
C PHE A 82 -4.98 2.67 -8.22
N ILE A 83 -4.86 2.19 -6.99
CA ILE A 83 -3.85 2.68 -6.05
C ILE A 83 -3.16 1.47 -5.41
N GLU A 84 -1.82 1.44 -5.50
CA GLU A 84 -0.97 0.48 -4.83
C GLU A 84 -0.25 1.11 -3.64
N SER A 85 -0.09 0.36 -2.57
CA SER A 85 0.75 0.70 -1.45
C SER A 85 1.99 -0.19 -1.38
N ALA A 86 3.13 0.36 -1.01
CA ALA A 86 4.34 -0.44 -0.90
C ALA A 86 5.29 0.10 0.15
N TRP A 87 5.83 -0.83 0.93
CA TRP A 87 6.93 -0.60 1.83
C TRP A 87 8.21 -1.25 1.30
N ARG A 88 9.33 -0.54 1.33
CA ARG A 88 10.66 -1.09 1.06
C ARG A 88 11.68 -0.50 2.04
N ARG A 89 12.38 -1.39 2.76
CA ARG A 89 13.44 -0.94 3.69
C ARG A 89 14.72 -0.54 2.96
N TYR A 90 15.03 -1.19 1.83
CA TYR A 90 16.30 -0.99 1.13
C TYR A 90 16.08 -0.55 -0.31
N THR A 91 16.89 0.43 -0.75
CA THR A 91 16.84 1.01 -2.09
C THR A 91 17.05 0.00 -3.21
N LYS A 92 17.84 -1.07 -2.96
CA LYS A 92 18.12 -2.13 -3.95
C LYS A 92 16.86 -2.80 -4.51
N HIS A 93 15.75 -2.75 -3.77
CA HIS A 93 14.46 -3.34 -4.18
C HIS A 93 13.46 -2.31 -4.71
N SER A 94 13.77 -0.99 -4.66
CA SER A 94 12.83 0.07 -5.04
C SER A 94 12.49 0.05 -6.53
N LYS A 95 13.50 -0.19 -7.39
CA LYS A 95 13.31 -0.26 -8.84
C LYS A 95 12.40 -1.43 -9.24
N ASN A 96 12.62 -2.61 -8.65
CA ASN A 96 11.81 -3.79 -8.92
C ASN A 96 10.35 -3.54 -8.49
N LYS A 97 10.13 -2.91 -7.33
CA LYS A 97 8.78 -2.60 -6.87
C LYS A 97 8.08 -1.57 -7.75
N ALA A 98 8.79 -0.55 -8.23
CA ALA A 98 8.22 0.39 -9.20
C ALA A 98 7.79 -0.33 -10.50
N GLN A 99 8.60 -1.27 -10.99
CA GLN A 99 8.27 -2.08 -12.17
C GLN A 99 7.09 -3.04 -11.91
N GLU A 100 6.99 -3.65 -10.72
CA GLU A 100 5.83 -4.47 -10.32
C GLU A 100 4.53 -3.66 -10.36
N ILE A 101 4.53 -2.45 -9.76
CA ILE A 101 3.38 -1.54 -9.76
C ILE A 101 2.97 -1.16 -11.19
N GLN A 102 3.94 -0.81 -12.02
CA GLN A 102 3.69 -0.49 -13.44
C GLN A 102 3.11 -1.69 -14.18
N GLY A 103 3.73 -2.87 -14.01
CA GLY A 103 3.30 -4.11 -14.67
C GLY A 103 1.89 -4.56 -14.27
N ALA A 104 1.43 -4.20 -13.07
CA ALA A 104 0.06 -4.48 -12.64
C ALA A 104 -0.93 -3.41 -13.15
N ILE A 105 -0.68 -2.13 -12.90
CA ILE A 105 -1.67 -1.07 -13.11
C ILE A 105 -1.76 -0.62 -14.56
N LEU A 106 -0.64 -0.50 -15.31
CA LEU A 106 -0.69 0.04 -16.68
C LEU A 106 -1.56 -0.81 -17.61
N PRO A 107 -1.44 -2.16 -17.66
CA PRO A 107 -2.28 -2.97 -18.54
C PRO A 107 -3.75 -2.98 -18.13
N ILE A 108 -4.05 -2.83 -16.82
CA ILE A 108 -5.44 -2.68 -16.35
C ILE A 108 -5.97 -1.31 -16.80
N ALA A 109 -5.21 -0.23 -16.60
CA ALA A 109 -5.60 1.12 -17.01
C ALA A 109 -5.79 1.21 -18.54
N GLU A 110 -5.04 0.45 -19.34
CA GLU A 110 -5.23 0.32 -20.77
C GLU A 110 -6.61 -0.29 -21.10
N LYS A 111 -7.03 -1.35 -20.41
CA LYS A 111 -8.36 -1.96 -20.58
C LYS A 111 -9.50 -0.97 -20.32
N TYR A 112 -9.31 -0.11 -19.34
CA TYR A 112 -10.30 0.88 -18.91
C TYR A 112 -9.94 2.31 -19.34
N TYR A 113 -9.31 2.46 -20.53
CA TYR A 113 -8.81 3.75 -21.02
C TYR A 113 -9.91 4.81 -21.20
N ILE A 114 -11.15 4.39 -21.48
CA ILE A 114 -12.30 5.30 -21.63
C ILE A 114 -12.62 6.01 -20.31
N GLU A 115 -12.52 5.31 -19.19
CA GLU A 115 -12.71 5.83 -17.85
C GLU A 115 -11.53 6.70 -17.40
N CYS A 116 -10.39 6.61 -18.11
CA CYS A 116 -9.13 7.31 -17.80
C CYS A 116 -8.77 7.21 -16.30
N PRO A 117 -8.63 6.00 -15.74
CA PRO A 117 -8.53 5.83 -14.30
C PRO A 117 -7.25 6.49 -13.74
N PHE A 118 -7.42 7.14 -12.59
CA PHE A 118 -6.29 7.65 -11.82
C PHE A 118 -5.37 6.51 -11.41
N LYS A 119 -4.06 6.71 -11.54
CA LYS A 119 -3.02 5.76 -11.14
C LYS A 119 -2.26 6.33 -9.95
N GLY A 120 -2.39 5.70 -8.79
CA GLY A 120 -1.74 6.10 -7.55
C GLY A 120 -0.71 5.11 -7.05
N ALA A 121 0.35 5.61 -6.42
CA ALA A 121 1.31 4.81 -5.68
C ALA A 121 1.60 5.46 -4.33
N ILE A 122 1.30 4.76 -3.24
CA ILE A 122 1.64 5.15 -1.87
C ILE A 122 2.88 4.37 -1.47
N LEU A 123 4.02 5.04 -1.48
CA LEU A 123 5.31 4.41 -1.25
C LEU A 123 5.90 4.85 0.08
N ALA A 124 6.43 3.91 0.84
CA ALA A 124 7.05 4.19 2.12
C ALA A 124 8.39 3.46 2.28
N GLY A 125 9.32 4.11 2.97
CA GLY A 125 10.65 3.57 3.25
C GLY A 125 11.75 4.16 2.38
N GLU A 126 12.56 3.30 1.75
CA GLU A 126 13.71 3.71 0.95
C GLU A 126 13.46 3.47 -0.54
N PHE A 127 13.15 4.56 -1.25
CA PHE A 127 13.02 4.56 -2.71
C PHE A 127 14.05 5.51 -3.32
N THR A 128 14.66 5.08 -4.44
CA THR A 128 15.59 5.93 -5.18
C THR A 128 14.83 6.96 -6.02
N THR A 129 15.41 8.15 -6.20
CA THR A 129 14.83 9.18 -7.08
C THR A 129 14.47 8.63 -8.47
N PRO A 130 15.33 7.84 -9.16
CA PRO A 130 14.97 7.25 -10.45
C PRO A 130 13.77 6.31 -10.41
N SER A 131 13.54 5.58 -9.29
CA SER A 131 12.35 4.72 -9.19
C SER A 131 11.06 5.51 -9.01
N LEU A 132 11.11 6.65 -8.31
CA LEU A 132 9.97 7.56 -8.17
C LEU A 132 9.69 8.30 -9.49
N GLU A 133 10.73 8.80 -10.15
CA GLU A 133 10.63 9.46 -11.47
C GLU A 133 10.08 8.52 -12.55
N GLN A 134 10.47 7.25 -12.52
CA GLN A 134 9.94 6.23 -13.44
C GLN A 134 8.43 6.07 -13.30
N LEU A 135 7.89 6.03 -12.07
CA LEU A 135 6.45 5.97 -11.84
C LEU A 135 5.76 7.26 -12.34
N ASN A 136 6.30 8.43 -11.98
CA ASN A 136 5.75 9.71 -12.44
C ASN A 136 5.74 9.81 -13.97
N ALA A 137 6.81 9.37 -14.66
CA ALA A 137 6.89 9.36 -16.12
C ALA A 137 5.84 8.44 -16.77
N CYS A 138 5.38 7.40 -16.07
CA CYS A 138 4.29 6.52 -16.49
C CYS A 138 2.88 7.04 -16.10
N GLY A 139 2.80 8.28 -15.61
CA GLY A 139 1.55 8.96 -15.27
C GLY A 139 0.95 8.53 -13.94
N PHE A 140 1.77 8.00 -13.02
CA PHE A 140 1.35 7.78 -11.64
C PHE A 140 1.47 9.07 -10.83
N THR A 141 0.54 9.29 -9.91
CA THR A 141 0.71 10.22 -8.81
C THR A 141 1.35 9.46 -7.65
N VAL A 142 2.54 9.86 -7.25
CA VAL A 142 3.30 9.19 -6.19
C VAL A 142 3.22 9.99 -4.89
N LEU A 143 2.71 9.36 -3.84
CA LEU A 143 2.86 9.81 -2.46
C LEU A 143 4.01 9.04 -1.83
N TYR A 144 5.09 9.73 -1.46
CA TYR A 144 6.28 9.11 -0.90
C TYR A 144 6.51 9.53 0.55
N ILE A 145 6.60 8.53 1.44
CA ILE A 145 6.88 8.68 2.86
C ILE A 145 8.28 8.11 3.12
N GLN A 146 9.21 8.97 3.44
CA GLN A 146 10.60 8.57 3.73
C GLN A 146 10.67 7.68 4.96
N TYR A 147 11.63 6.76 4.98
CA TYR A 147 11.90 5.88 6.13
C TYR A 147 12.10 6.65 7.44
N SER A 148 12.84 7.75 7.39
CA SER A 148 13.06 8.62 8.54
C SER A 148 11.76 9.18 9.14
N SER A 149 10.76 9.48 8.32
CA SER A 149 9.45 9.94 8.78
C SER A 149 8.72 8.86 9.59
N ILE A 150 8.80 7.60 9.14
CA ILE A 150 8.21 6.47 9.85
C ILE A 150 8.94 6.23 11.19
N VAL A 151 10.28 6.25 11.18
CA VAL A 151 11.08 6.13 12.41
C VAL A 151 10.71 7.24 13.39
N ASN A 152 10.59 8.49 12.93
CA ASN A 152 10.21 9.62 13.76
C ASN A 152 8.80 9.46 14.36
N ALA A 153 7.83 8.96 13.59
CA ALA A 153 6.49 8.72 14.10
C ALA A 153 6.49 7.71 15.26
N PHE A 154 7.24 6.62 15.16
CA PHE A 154 7.37 5.65 16.25
C PHE A 154 8.20 6.19 17.44
N ASN A 155 9.21 7.02 17.19
CA ASN A 155 9.96 7.68 18.25
C ASN A 155 9.08 8.61 19.10
N CYS A 156 8.03 9.21 18.55
CA CYS A 156 7.07 10.02 19.31
C CYS A 156 6.35 9.21 20.41
N VAL A 157 6.29 7.90 20.27
CA VAL A 157 5.69 6.99 21.26
C VAL A 157 6.75 6.15 22.00
N GLY A 158 8.03 6.55 21.91
CA GLY A 158 9.14 5.92 22.63
C GLY A 158 9.65 4.60 22.02
N ILE A 159 9.30 4.28 20.78
CA ILE A 159 9.75 3.07 20.09
C ILE A 159 10.70 3.42 18.96
N ASP A 160 11.96 3.00 19.06
CA ASP A 160 12.91 3.04 17.97
C ASP A 160 12.73 1.81 17.07
N ILE A 161 12.16 2.02 15.86
CA ILE A 161 12.00 0.97 14.85
C ILE A 161 13.14 0.97 13.83
N SER A 162 14.16 1.80 14.01
CA SER A 162 15.28 1.87 13.06
C SER A 162 16.06 0.56 12.99
N PHE A 163 16.42 0.10 11.78
CA PHE A 163 17.23 -1.09 11.57
C PHE A 163 17.99 -1.02 10.24
N GLY A 164 19.10 -1.76 10.16
CA GLY A 164 19.93 -1.93 8.97
C GLY A 164 20.08 -3.41 8.60
N GLU A 165 20.85 -3.67 7.53
CA GLU A 165 21.13 -5.05 7.07
C GLU A 165 21.82 -5.91 8.14
N ASP A 166 22.67 -5.28 8.95
CA ASP A 166 23.44 -5.95 10.02
C ASP A 166 22.73 -5.99 11.38
N THR A 167 21.45 -5.58 11.44
CA THR A 167 20.69 -5.60 12.70
C THR A 167 20.42 -7.05 13.10
N PRO A 168 20.87 -7.50 14.31
CA PRO A 168 20.62 -8.86 14.78
C PRO A 168 19.13 -9.20 14.84
N GLU A 169 18.79 -10.46 14.52
CA GLU A 169 17.39 -10.93 14.52
C GLU A 169 16.69 -10.75 15.87
N GLU A 170 17.43 -10.92 16.99
CA GLU A 170 16.90 -10.69 18.33
C GLU A 170 16.41 -9.24 18.51
N LYS A 171 17.19 -8.26 18.05
CA LYS A 171 16.79 -6.84 18.08
C LYS A 171 15.60 -6.54 17.18
N LEU A 172 15.52 -7.21 16.04
CA LEU A 172 14.35 -7.08 15.15
C LEU A 172 13.10 -7.67 15.82
N LEU A 173 13.24 -8.80 16.52
CA LEU A 173 12.15 -9.42 17.26
C LEU A 173 11.66 -8.53 18.42
N GLU A 174 12.59 -7.88 19.14
CA GLU A 174 12.24 -6.89 20.18
C GLU A 174 11.38 -5.75 19.60
N LYS A 175 11.77 -5.20 18.42
CA LYS A 175 11.03 -4.13 17.74
C LYS A 175 9.64 -4.60 17.29
N VAL A 176 9.55 -5.80 16.70
CA VAL A 176 8.27 -6.43 16.32
C VAL A 176 7.37 -6.55 17.54
N THR A 177 7.89 -7.11 18.65
CA THR A 177 7.14 -7.29 19.89
C THR A 177 6.68 -5.97 20.49
N ALA A 178 7.53 -4.93 20.45
CA ALA A 178 7.17 -3.59 20.91
C ALA A 178 6.00 -3.00 20.12
N ILE A 179 6.00 -3.14 18.78
CA ILE A 179 4.92 -2.65 17.93
C ILE A 179 3.63 -3.45 18.17
N GLU A 180 3.70 -4.79 18.25
CA GLU A 180 2.53 -5.65 18.46
C GLU A 180 1.86 -5.42 19.82
N ASN A 181 2.62 -5.01 20.82
CA ASN A 181 2.11 -4.72 22.17
C ASN A 181 1.68 -3.26 22.37
N LEU A 182 1.77 -2.40 21.33
CA LEU A 182 1.31 -1.03 21.45
C LEU A 182 -0.20 -0.98 21.66
N PRO A 183 -0.68 -0.25 22.69
CA PRO A 183 -2.10 0.04 22.83
C PRO A 183 -2.62 0.77 21.59
N LYS A 184 -3.89 0.54 21.24
CA LYS A 184 -4.51 1.12 20.06
C LYS A 184 -4.44 2.65 20.07
N GLU A 185 -4.68 3.26 21.22
CA GLU A 185 -4.63 4.71 21.41
C GLU A 185 -3.23 5.28 21.13
N VAL A 186 -2.18 4.53 21.45
CA VAL A 186 -0.78 4.91 21.20
C VAL A 186 -0.44 4.70 19.73
N MET A 187 -0.91 3.61 19.12
CA MET A 187 -0.76 3.39 17.67
C MET A 187 -1.46 4.47 16.86
N ASP A 188 -2.58 5.03 17.32
CA ASP A 188 -3.28 6.12 16.65
C ASP A 188 -2.49 7.46 16.67
N ILE A 189 -1.50 7.60 17.57
CA ILE A 189 -0.54 8.73 17.55
C ILE A 189 0.50 8.54 16.43
N VAL A 190 0.89 7.30 16.14
CA VAL A 190 1.84 6.97 15.06
C VAL A 190 1.24 7.20 13.67
N LYS A 191 -0.08 7.05 13.52
CA LYS A 191 -0.85 7.23 12.27
C LYS A 191 -1.07 8.69 11.92
#